data_160d46dfbe2e54dc217947b0305619cf
#
_entry.id   160d46dfbe2e54dc217947b0305619cf
#
_cell.length_a   1.000
_cell.length_b   1.000
_cell.length_c   1.000
_cell.angle_alpha   90.00
_cell.angle_beta   90.00
_cell.angle_gamma   90.00
#
_symmetry.space_group_name_H-M   'P 1'
#
loop_
_entity.id
_entity.type
_entity.pdbx_description
1 polymer ?
#
loop_
_entity_poly.entity_id
_entity_poly.type
_entity_poly.pdbx_seq_one_letter_code
_entity_poly.pdbx_strand_id
1 'polypeptide(L)'
;MATAVKQDSILFTFDVRPLKMTDKAFYDFCQSNKDFRFEMNRKGELIIIPPTSIETSNRNSEINYQLRGWTKKDKTGKCFESDGMFILPSGAKRAPDASWMLKERFYALSVEDREERFAPVCPDFVIELRSKSDNLRKLQNKMREYIENGARLGWL
;
A
#
# COMPACT_ATOMS: atom_id res chain seq x y z
N MET A 1 -10.40 -9.08 38.30
CA MET A 1 -9.44 -8.60 37.29
C MET A 1 -10.19 -8.37 35.98
N ALA A 2 -10.27 -7.13 35.49
CA ALA A 2 -10.89 -6.85 34.21
C ALA A 2 -9.89 -7.20 33.09
N THR A 3 -10.20 -8.19 32.28
CA THR A 3 -9.42 -8.55 31.11
C THR A 3 -9.70 -7.49 30.06
N ALA A 4 -8.73 -6.61 29.78
CA ALA A 4 -8.84 -5.67 28.67
C ALA A 4 -8.92 -6.47 27.38
N VAL A 5 -10.06 -6.46 26.71
CA VAL A 5 -10.20 -6.98 25.36
C VAL A 5 -9.38 -6.06 24.47
N LYS A 6 -8.30 -6.59 23.89
CA LYS A 6 -7.52 -5.90 22.87
C LYS A 6 -8.44 -5.67 21.68
N GLN A 7 -8.90 -4.45 21.49
CA GLN A 7 -9.68 -4.08 20.33
C GLN A 7 -8.72 -4.02 19.13
N ASP A 8 -8.77 -5.05 18.28
CA ASP A 8 -8.11 -5.00 16.97
C ASP A 8 -8.68 -3.81 16.20
N SER A 9 -7.83 -3.10 15.45
CA SER A 9 -8.30 -2.02 14.59
C SER A 9 -9.40 -2.58 13.66
N ILE A 10 -10.60 -2.02 13.77
CA ILE A 10 -11.71 -2.39 12.89
C ILE A 10 -11.42 -1.78 11.52
N LEU A 11 -10.77 -2.57 10.66
CA LEU A 11 -10.71 -2.23 9.23
C LEU A 11 -12.09 -2.51 8.65
N PHE A 12 -12.77 -1.47 8.19
CA PHE A 12 -14.01 -1.64 7.44
C PHE A 12 -13.66 -2.27 6.09
N THR A 13 -14.28 -3.41 5.83
CA THR A 13 -14.07 -4.17 4.60
C THR A 13 -15.43 -4.43 3.95
N PHE A 14 -15.55 -4.09 2.66
CA PHE A 14 -16.77 -4.27 1.88
C PHE A 14 -16.51 -5.17 0.69
N ASP A 15 -17.38 -6.13 0.45
CA ASP A 15 -17.37 -6.91 -0.79
C ASP A 15 -17.95 -6.08 -1.93
N VAL A 16 -17.07 -5.57 -2.81
CA VAL A 16 -17.46 -4.75 -3.96
C VAL A 16 -17.41 -5.53 -5.29
N ARG A 17 -17.24 -6.86 -5.25
CA ARG A 17 -17.26 -7.71 -6.46
C ARG A 17 -18.50 -7.53 -7.32
N PRO A 18 -19.72 -7.37 -6.75
CA PRO A 18 -20.93 -7.12 -7.55
C PRO A 18 -20.85 -5.86 -8.41
N LEU A 19 -20.04 -4.87 -8.02
CA LEU A 19 -19.88 -3.62 -8.76
C LEU A 19 -18.97 -3.75 -9.98
N LYS A 20 -18.22 -4.87 -10.11
CA LYS A 20 -17.31 -5.15 -11.22
C LYS A 20 -16.41 -3.95 -11.57
N MET A 21 -15.84 -3.31 -10.54
CA MET A 21 -15.00 -2.13 -10.72
C MET A 21 -13.78 -2.43 -11.58
N THR A 22 -13.63 -1.69 -12.69
CA THR A 22 -12.38 -1.63 -13.44
C THR A 22 -11.33 -0.83 -12.65
N ASP A 23 -10.06 -0.91 -13.05
CA ASP A 23 -8.99 -0.12 -12.42
C ASP A 23 -9.27 1.38 -12.52
N LYS A 24 -9.79 1.83 -13.67
CA LYS A 24 -10.23 3.22 -13.85
C LYS A 24 -11.40 3.57 -12.92
N ALA A 25 -12.42 2.75 -12.82
CA ALA A 25 -13.55 3.00 -11.92
C ALA A 25 -13.12 3.08 -10.46
N PHE A 26 -12.14 2.25 -10.05
CA PHE A 26 -11.58 2.32 -8.71
C PHE A 26 -10.76 3.60 -8.50
N TYR A 27 -9.98 4.04 -9.48
CA TYR A 27 -9.28 5.33 -9.45
C TYR A 27 -10.26 6.49 -9.30
N ASP A 28 -11.29 6.56 -10.17
CA ASP A 28 -12.32 7.60 -10.14
C ASP A 28 -13.08 7.61 -8.79
N PHE A 29 -13.36 6.41 -8.24
CA PHE A 29 -13.96 6.27 -6.92
C PHE A 29 -13.08 6.86 -5.81
N CYS A 30 -11.78 6.58 -5.80
CA CYS A 30 -10.85 7.16 -4.85
C CYS A 30 -10.75 8.68 -5.01
N GLN A 31 -10.71 9.19 -6.26
CA GLN A 31 -10.65 10.63 -6.53
C GLN A 31 -11.93 11.37 -6.11
N SER A 32 -13.08 10.71 -6.13
CA SER A 32 -14.36 11.27 -5.68
C SER A 32 -14.54 11.22 -4.16
N ASN A 33 -13.71 10.45 -3.44
CA ASN A 33 -13.81 10.24 -1.99
C ASN A 33 -12.47 10.52 -1.29
N LYS A 34 -11.87 11.67 -1.55
CA LYS A 34 -10.51 12.05 -1.11
C LYS A 34 -10.32 12.12 0.41
N ASP A 35 -11.39 12.19 1.17
CA ASP A 35 -11.35 12.18 2.64
C ASP A 35 -11.04 10.80 3.22
N PHE A 36 -11.01 9.76 2.38
CA PHE A 36 -10.75 8.38 2.76
C PHE A 36 -9.56 7.81 1.99
N ARG A 37 -8.82 6.93 2.66
CA ARG A 37 -7.81 6.07 2.01
C ARG A 37 -8.40 4.69 1.81
N PHE A 38 -8.26 4.18 0.59
CA PHE A 38 -8.80 2.88 0.20
C PHE A 38 -7.67 1.96 -0.28
N GLU A 39 -7.86 0.68 -0.04
CA GLU A 39 -7.17 -0.41 -0.72
C GLU A 39 -8.21 -1.41 -1.23
N MET A 40 -7.80 -2.31 -2.12
CA MET A 40 -8.60 -3.46 -2.51
C MET A 40 -7.71 -4.70 -2.54
N ASN A 41 -8.14 -5.76 -1.87
CA ASN A 41 -7.41 -7.01 -1.92
C ASN A 41 -7.72 -7.82 -3.20
N ARG A 42 -6.95 -8.89 -3.43
CA ARG A 42 -7.14 -9.78 -4.60
C ARG A 42 -8.49 -10.48 -4.67
N LYS A 43 -9.27 -10.46 -3.57
CA LYS A 43 -10.63 -11.01 -3.53
C LYS A 43 -11.69 -10.00 -3.97
N GLY A 44 -11.32 -8.75 -4.28
CA GLY A 44 -12.25 -7.68 -4.61
C GLY A 44 -12.97 -7.09 -3.39
N GLU A 45 -12.34 -7.18 -2.21
CA GLU A 45 -12.85 -6.53 -0.99
C GLU A 45 -12.20 -5.15 -0.86
N LEU A 46 -13.03 -4.11 -0.81
CA LEU A 46 -12.63 -2.73 -0.54
C LEU A 46 -12.31 -2.59 0.95
N ILE A 47 -11.16 -2.01 1.25
CA ILE A 47 -10.65 -1.80 2.60
C ILE A 47 -10.51 -0.30 2.83
N ILE A 48 -11.14 0.22 3.89
CA ILE A 48 -10.94 1.61 4.33
C ILE A 48 -9.80 1.63 5.33
N ILE A 49 -8.80 2.46 5.06
CA ILE A 49 -7.62 2.64 5.92
C ILE A 49 -7.87 3.84 6.83
N PRO A 50 -8.01 3.64 8.15
CA PRO A 50 -8.20 4.73 9.10
C PRO A 50 -6.90 5.53 9.31
N PRO A 51 -6.98 6.78 9.79
CA PRO A 51 -5.80 7.51 10.23
C PRO A 51 -5.07 6.77 11.34
N THR A 52 -3.77 6.94 11.40
CA THR A 52 -2.91 6.30 12.39
C THR A 52 -2.57 7.23 13.56
N SER A 53 -1.95 6.69 14.63
CA SER A 53 -1.46 7.49 15.75
C SER A 53 -0.26 8.37 15.33
N ILE A 54 -0.02 9.47 16.06
CA ILE A 54 1.15 10.34 15.81
C ILE A 54 2.47 9.58 15.95
N GLU A 55 2.56 8.61 16.85
CA GLU A 55 3.75 7.78 17.03
C GLU A 55 4.01 6.87 15.80
N THR A 56 2.97 6.24 15.28
CA THR A 56 3.07 5.45 14.04
C THR A 56 3.41 6.33 12.84
N SER A 57 2.80 7.52 12.78
CA SER A 57 3.11 8.52 11.75
C SER A 57 4.56 8.98 11.79
N ASN A 58 5.11 9.23 13.00
CA ASN A 58 6.51 9.60 13.17
C ASN A 58 7.47 8.49 12.70
N ARG A 59 7.18 7.23 13.04
CA ARG A 59 7.97 6.08 12.56
C ARG A 59 7.89 5.92 11.05
N ASN A 60 6.72 6.15 10.46
CA ASN A 60 6.55 6.09 9.02
C ASN A 60 7.36 7.21 8.31
N SER A 61 7.38 8.40 8.88
CA SER A 61 8.21 9.51 8.40
C SER A 61 9.71 9.16 8.44
N GLU A 62 10.19 8.54 9.53
CA GLU A 62 11.59 8.12 9.65
C GLU A 62 11.98 7.04 8.63
N ILE A 63 11.11 6.02 8.43
CA ILE A 63 11.33 4.98 7.43
C ILE A 63 11.43 5.59 6.03
N ASN A 64 10.51 6.49 5.68
CA ASN A 64 10.51 7.15 4.38
C ASN A 64 11.75 8.06 4.20
N TYR A 65 12.18 8.76 5.25
CA TYR A 65 13.41 9.56 5.24
C TYR A 65 14.64 8.70 4.96
N GLN A 66 14.81 7.58 5.66
CA GLN A 66 15.94 6.66 5.49
C GLN A 66 15.94 6.03 4.09
N LEU A 67 14.78 5.54 3.64
CA LEU A 67 14.65 4.96 2.30
C LEU A 67 14.95 6.00 1.21
N ARG A 68 14.48 7.23 1.39
CA ARG A 68 14.79 8.34 0.48
C ARG A 68 16.27 8.69 0.47
N GLY A 69 16.89 8.75 1.65
CA GLY A 69 18.32 9.01 1.81
C GLY A 69 19.18 7.95 1.13
N TRP A 70 18.82 6.68 1.32
CA TRP A 70 19.48 5.56 0.65
C TRP A 70 19.26 5.64 -0.88
N THR A 71 18.04 5.82 -1.35
CA THR A 71 17.71 5.90 -2.77
C THR A 71 18.51 7.00 -3.50
N LYS A 72 18.73 8.15 -2.85
CA LYS A 72 19.55 9.24 -3.42
C LYS A 72 21.01 8.85 -3.58
N LYS A 73 21.55 8.04 -2.70
CA LYS A 73 22.96 7.54 -2.77
C LYS A 73 23.08 6.42 -3.79
N ASP A 74 22.15 5.47 -3.76
CA ASP A 74 22.13 4.30 -4.62
C ASP A 74 21.86 4.65 -6.10
N LYS A 75 20.96 5.58 -6.37
CA LYS A 75 20.62 6.11 -7.70
C LYS A 75 20.02 5.11 -8.70
N THR A 76 19.80 3.86 -8.32
CA THR A 76 19.29 2.81 -9.22
C THR A 76 17.76 2.76 -9.26
N GLY A 77 17.05 3.37 -8.29
CA GLY A 77 15.61 3.30 -8.17
C GLY A 77 14.93 4.60 -7.82
N LYS A 78 13.64 4.47 -7.57
CA LYS A 78 12.72 5.49 -7.06
C LYS A 78 12.03 4.96 -5.82
N CYS A 79 11.85 5.78 -4.79
CA CYS A 79 11.08 5.44 -3.60
C CYS A 79 9.76 6.22 -3.58
N PHE A 80 8.77 5.62 -2.95
CA PHE A 80 7.39 6.11 -2.85
C PHE A 80 6.95 5.99 -1.39
N GLU A 81 6.20 6.96 -0.94
CA GLU A 81 5.60 7.02 0.38
C GLU A 81 4.17 6.43 0.36
N SER A 82 3.49 6.47 1.50
CA SER A 82 2.25 5.73 1.76
C SER A 82 1.04 6.09 0.89
N ASP A 83 1.06 7.20 0.14
CA ASP A 83 -0.04 7.56 -0.76
C ASP A 83 0.16 7.01 -2.19
N GLY A 84 1.34 6.43 -2.47
CA GLY A 84 1.61 5.76 -3.73
C GLY A 84 0.83 4.46 -3.88
N MET A 85 -0.17 4.43 -4.77
CA MET A 85 -1.01 3.26 -5.02
C MET A 85 -0.50 2.46 -6.21
N PHE A 86 -0.44 1.14 -6.03
CA PHE A 86 -0.04 0.17 -7.05
C PHE A 86 -1.17 -0.82 -7.32
N ILE A 87 -1.36 -1.17 -8.60
CA ILE A 87 -2.23 -2.26 -9.02
C ILE A 87 -1.35 -3.48 -9.25
N LEU A 88 -1.48 -4.45 -8.37
CA LEU A 88 -0.67 -5.67 -8.43
C LEU A 88 -1.15 -6.59 -9.56
N PRO A 89 -0.31 -7.49 -10.11
CA PRO A 89 -0.71 -8.46 -11.13
C PRO A 89 -1.95 -9.31 -10.78
N SER A 90 -2.19 -9.55 -9.50
CA SER A 90 -3.41 -10.23 -9.00
C SER A 90 -4.68 -9.38 -9.06
N GLY A 91 -4.59 -8.11 -9.45
CA GLY A 91 -5.67 -7.13 -9.40
C GLY A 91 -5.86 -6.45 -8.04
N ALA A 92 -5.10 -6.83 -7.01
CA ALA A 92 -5.11 -6.13 -5.73
C ALA A 92 -4.56 -4.69 -5.91
N LYS A 93 -5.13 -3.75 -5.16
CA LYS A 93 -4.74 -2.34 -5.16
C LYS A 93 -4.20 -2.02 -3.78
N ARG A 94 -2.91 -1.71 -3.72
CA ARG A 94 -2.15 -1.59 -2.48
C ARG A 94 -1.32 -0.32 -2.43
N ALA A 95 -1.29 0.29 -1.26
CA ALA A 95 -0.46 1.45 -0.94
C ALA A 95 0.41 1.10 0.29
N PRO A 96 1.64 0.59 0.10
CA PRO A 96 2.54 0.27 1.20
C PRO A 96 3.02 1.53 1.92
N ASP A 97 3.36 1.43 3.21
CA ASP A 97 3.84 2.57 4.01
C ASP A 97 5.11 3.20 3.43
N ALA A 98 5.97 2.40 2.84
CA ALA A 98 7.07 2.85 2.01
C ALA A 98 7.39 1.79 0.94
N SER A 99 7.87 2.21 -0.21
CA SER A 99 8.27 1.29 -1.27
C SER A 99 9.36 1.85 -2.16
N TRP A 100 9.99 0.94 -2.88
CA TRP A 100 11.05 1.28 -3.83
C TRP A 100 10.96 0.40 -5.07
N MET A 101 11.34 0.97 -6.22
CA MET A 101 11.33 0.31 -7.51
C MET A 101 12.54 0.71 -8.34
N LEU A 102 13.07 -0.22 -9.13
CA LEU A 102 14.11 0.08 -10.12
C LEU A 102 13.65 1.16 -11.09
N LYS A 103 14.56 2.09 -11.43
CA LYS A 103 14.27 3.16 -12.41
C LYS A 103 13.78 2.64 -13.75
N GLU A 104 14.37 1.56 -14.23
CA GLU A 104 13.97 0.94 -15.50
C GLU A 104 12.50 0.55 -15.50
N ARG A 105 12.03 -0.06 -14.41
CA ARG A 105 10.63 -0.46 -14.26
C ARG A 105 9.70 0.76 -14.13
N PHE A 106 10.14 1.79 -13.40
CA PHE A 106 9.40 3.03 -13.26
C PHE A 106 9.24 3.75 -14.61
N TYR A 107 10.33 3.87 -15.40
CA TYR A 107 10.28 4.55 -16.68
C TYR A 107 9.69 3.69 -17.81
N ALA A 108 9.53 2.38 -17.61
CA ALA A 108 8.77 1.52 -18.52
C ALA A 108 7.24 1.73 -18.42
N LEU A 109 6.76 2.33 -17.32
CA LEU A 109 5.36 2.75 -17.21
C LEU A 109 5.09 3.93 -18.15
N SER A 110 3.88 3.97 -18.70
CA SER A 110 3.42 5.13 -19.47
C SER A 110 3.39 6.40 -18.60
N VAL A 111 3.41 7.56 -19.23
CA VAL A 111 3.23 8.84 -18.49
C VAL A 111 1.90 8.84 -17.78
N GLU A 112 0.83 8.36 -18.42
CA GLU A 112 -0.51 8.25 -17.86
C GLU A 112 -0.54 7.38 -16.60
N ASP A 113 0.13 6.21 -16.60
CA ASP A 113 0.21 5.32 -15.44
C ASP A 113 1.03 5.89 -14.29
N ARG A 114 1.92 6.85 -14.56
CA ARG A 114 2.74 7.50 -13.53
C ARG A 114 2.09 8.74 -12.92
N GLU A 115 1.25 9.45 -13.67
CA GLU A 115 0.78 10.80 -13.32
C GLU A 115 -0.75 10.89 -13.17
N GLU A 116 -1.50 10.06 -13.91
CA GLU A 116 -2.96 10.19 -14.02
C GLU A 116 -3.74 8.98 -13.55
N ARG A 117 -3.05 7.89 -13.18
CA ARG A 117 -3.66 6.62 -12.72
C ARG A 117 -2.87 5.99 -11.58
N PHE A 118 -3.41 4.91 -11.02
CA PHE A 118 -2.62 4.03 -10.16
C PHE A 118 -1.70 3.15 -11.00
N ALA A 119 -0.45 3.01 -10.56
CA ALA A 119 0.58 2.32 -11.34
C ALA A 119 0.33 0.81 -11.43
N PRO A 120 0.16 0.22 -12.65
CA PRO A 120 -0.09 -1.22 -12.83
C PRO A 120 1.21 -2.03 -12.69
N VAL A 121 1.80 -2.01 -11.51
CA VAL A 121 3.09 -2.65 -11.21
C VAL A 121 3.20 -2.97 -9.72
N CYS A 122 3.90 -4.06 -9.38
CA CYS A 122 4.32 -4.31 -8.01
C CYS A 122 5.71 -3.70 -7.77
N PRO A 123 5.94 -2.93 -6.69
CA PRO A 123 7.29 -2.46 -6.32
C PRO A 123 8.26 -3.61 -6.08
N ASP A 124 9.57 -3.37 -6.24
CA ASP A 124 10.61 -4.37 -5.97
C ASP A 124 10.84 -4.57 -4.46
N PHE A 125 10.67 -3.50 -3.67
CA PHE A 125 10.80 -3.50 -2.23
C PHE A 125 9.60 -2.80 -1.60
N VAL A 126 9.01 -3.40 -0.57
CA VAL A 126 7.86 -2.87 0.17
C VAL A 126 8.12 -2.93 1.67
N ILE A 127 7.62 -1.93 2.38
CA ILE A 127 7.66 -1.85 3.84
C ILE A 127 6.23 -1.60 4.33
N GLU A 128 5.79 -2.39 5.31
CA GLU A 128 4.55 -2.21 6.04
C GLU A 128 4.87 -2.02 7.52
N LEU A 129 4.49 -0.91 8.11
CA LEU A 129 4.75 -0.60 9.50
C LEU A 129 3.59 -1.08 10.37
N ARG A 130 3.87 -2.02 11.26
CA ARG A 130 2.86 -2.50 12.20
C ARG A 130 2.57 -1.47 13.29
N SER A 131 1.32 -1.07 13.42
CA SER A 131 0.81 -0.34 14.59
C SER A 131 0.46 -1.29 15.76
N LYS A 132 0.22 -0.74 16.95
CA LYS A 132 -0.17 -1.55 18.13
C LYS A 132 -1.52 -2.26 17.95
N SER A 133 -2.41 -1.69 17.16
CA SER A 133 -3.76 -2.21 16.90
C SER A 133 -3.83 -3.17 15.71
N ASP A 134 -2.74 -3.33 14.94
CA ASP A 134 -2.77 -4.16 13.75
C ASP A 134 -2.68 -5.65 14.06
N ASN A 135 -3.49 -6.41 13.35
CA ASN A 135 -3.43 -7.86 13.37
C ASN A 135 -2.22 -8.33 12.55
N LEU A 136 -1.22 -8.90 13.24
CA LEU A 136 0.01 -9.36 12.60
C LEU A 136 -0.24 -10.34 11.45
N ARG A 137 -1.20 -11.27 11.59
CA ARG A 137 -1.49 -12.26 10.56
C ARG A 137 -2.03 -11.61 9.28
N LYS A 138 -2.86 -10.56 9.42
CA LYS A 138 -3.36 -9.80 8.25
C LYS A 138 -2.22 -9.11 7.52
N LEU A 139 -1.28 -8.46 8.26
CA LEU A 139 -0.11 -7.83 7.68
C LEU A 139 0.84 -8.84 7.01
N GLN A 140 1.08 -9.99 7.65
CA GLN A 140 1.88 -11.06 7.05
C GLN A 140 1.24 -11.59 5.75
N ASN A 141 -0.09 -11.71 5.69
CA ASN A 141 -0.80 -12.09 4.47
C ASN A 141 -0.68 -11.02 3.38
N LYS A 142 -0.77 -9.73 3.75
CA LYS A 142 -0.54 -8.61 2.83
C LYS A 142 0.89 -8.64 2.29
N MET A 143 1.88 -8.90 3.14
CA MET A 143 3.28 -9.03 2.72
C MET A 143 3.49 -10.21 1.76
N ARG A 144 2.88 -11.38 2.03
CA ARG A 144 2.92 -12.51 1.09
C ARG A 144 2.30 -12.15 -0.25
N GLU A 145 1.18 -11.42 -0.25
CA GLU A 145 0.53 -10.94 -1.48
C GLU A 145 1.51 -10.08 -2.31
N TYR A 146 2.30 -9.18 -1.71
CA TYR A 146 3.34 -8.45 -2.44
C TYR A 146 4.39 -9.36 -3.06
N ILE A 147 4.92 -10.32 -2.28
CA ILE A 147 5.95 -11.26 -2.76
C ILE A 147 5.40 -12.13 -3.91
N GLU A 148 4.19 -12.66 -3.77
CA GLU A 148 3.50 -13.45 -4.81
C GLU A 148 3.25 -12.64 -6.10
N ASN A 149 3.20 -11.30 -6.01
CA ASN A 149 3.01 -10.39 -7.13
C ASN A 149 4.31 -9.78 -7.67
N GLY A 150 5.48 -10.25 -7.20
CA GLY A 150 6.78 -9.91 -7.77
C GLY A 150 7.63 -8.94 -6.96
N ALA A 151 7.24 -8.57 -5.74
CA ALA A 151 8.15 -7.89 -4.83
C ALA A 151 9.32 -8.82 -4.47
N ARG A 152 10.53 -8.30 -4.53
CA ARG A 152 11.77 -9.06 -4.28
C ARG A 152 12.15 -9.07 -2.80
N LEU A 153 11.71 -8.06 -2.07
CA LEU A 153 11.94 -7.90 -0.64
C LEU A 153 10.73 -7.23 0.02
N GLY A 154 10.36 -7.73 1.20
CA GLY A 154 9.35 -7.13 2.04
C GLY A 154 9.83 -7.04 3.49
N TRP A 155 9.62 -5.89 4.13
CA TRP A 155 9.85 -5.69 5.56
C TRP A 155 8.52 -5.43 6.27
N LEU A 156 8.39 -6.04 7.47
CA LEU A 156 7.26 -5.90 8.35
C LEU A 156 7.74 -5.56 9.78
#